data_2f5e33b49777377be4ca16c29334c012
#
_entry.id   2f5e33b49777377be4ca16c29334c012
#
_cell.length_a   1.000
_cell.length_b   1.000
_cell.length_c   1.000
_cell.angle_alpha   90.00
_cell.angle_beta   90.00
_cell.angle_gamma   90.00
#
_symmetry.space_group_name_H-M   'P 1'
#
loop_
_entity.id
_entity.type
_entity.pdbx_description
1 polymer ?
#
loop_
_entity_poly.entity_id
_entity_poly.type
_entity_poly.pdbx_seq_one_letter_code
_entity_poly.pdbx_strand_id
1 'polypeptide(L)'
;MPAELNFFDTYTLMAVYKRVVPKKTFFRDRYFPTSDEDIFASNKVLTEYMDGDQKMAAFVAPRVGAIPMERMGYEIHELEPAFIGMSRELSTDDLTKRGFGEAIYANSTPAQRAAKLTQKDLADMDARIVRREEWMCAQTMLDNGCLLYTS
;
A
#
# COMPACT_ATOMS: atom_id res chain seq x y z
N MET A 1 -9.62 36.82 15.94
CA MET A 1 -10.48 35.66 16.20
C MET A 1 -9.66 34.44 15.78
N PRO A 2 -9.45 33.44 16.63
CA PRO A 2 -8.81 32.22 16.17
C PRO A 2 -9.74 31.56 15.14
N ALA A 3 -9.22 31.23 13.96
CA ALA A 3 -9.95 30.51 12.93
C ALA A 3 -10.49 29.22 13.54
N GLU A 4 -11.79 28.98 13.46
CA GLU A 4 -12.38 27.71 13.86
C GLU A 4 -11.78 26.63 12.96
N LEU A 5 -10.98 25.75 13.58
CA LEU A 5 -10.40 24.63 12.89
C LEU A 5 -11.53 23.67 12.50
N ASN A 6 -11.90 23.68 11.25
CA ASN A 6 -12.85 22.72 10.72
C ASN A 6 -12.15 21.38 10.54
N PHE A 7 -12.34 20.44 11.48
CA PHE A 7 -11.69 19.13 11.50
C PHE A 7 -12.08 18.22 10.33
N PHE A 8 -13.12 18.58 9.59
CA PHE A 8 -13.54 17.86 8.40
C PHE A 8 -12.94 18.43 7.11
N ASP A 9 -12.13 19.47 7.22
CA ASP A 9 -11.40 19.99 6.08
C ASP A 9 -10.24 19.06 5.69
N THR A 10 -10.12 18.75 4.42
CA THR A 10 -9.09 17.86 3.86
C THR A 10 -7.68 18.27 4.27
N TYR A 11 -7.42 19.57 4.36
CA TYR A 11 -6.12 20.10 4.77
C TYR A 11 -5.78 19.77 6.22
N THR A 12 -6.76 19.86 7.10
CA THR A 12 -6.61 19.55 8.54
C THR A 12 -6.43 18.05 8.73
N LEU A 13 -7.18 17.21 8.01
CA LEU A 13 -7.05 15.76 8.05
C LEU A 13 -5.67 15.31 7.52
N MET A 14 -5.17 15.91 6.45
CA MET A 14 -3.83 15.63 5.92
C MET A 14 -2.72 16.02 6.92
N ALA A 15 -2.89 17.13 7.64
CA ALA A 15 -1.92 17.55 8.67
C ALA A 15 -1.92 16.60 9.87
N VAL A 16 -3.06 16.03 10.24
CA VAL A 16 -3.17 15.02 11.30
C VAL A 16 -2.55 13.70 10.84
N TYR A 17 -2.83 13.26 9.63
CA TYR A 17 -2.27 12.04 9.05
C TYR A 17 -0.73 12.06 9.01
N LYS A 18 -0.12 13.16 8.61
CA LYS A 18 1.36 13.32 8.59
C LYS A 18 2.02 13.16 9.97
N ARG A 19 1.27 13.21 11.06
CA ARG A 19 1.76 12.99 12.43
C ARG A 19 1.65 11.53 12.88
N VAL A 20 0.99 10.68 12.10
CA VAL A 20 0.92 9.24 12.39
C VAL A 20 2.29 8.63 12.12
N VAL A 21 2.84 7.97 13.14
CA VAL A 21 4.13 7.28 12.99
C VAL A 21 3.89 5.93 12.33
N PRO A 22 4.47 5.67 11.16
CA PRO A 22 4.29 4.40 10.47
C PRO A 22 4.87 3.24 11.31
N LYS A 23 4.19 2.10 11.32
CA LYS A 23 4.72 0.89 11.92
C LYS A 23 5.86 0.37 11.05
N LYS A 24 6.96 -0.04 11.70
CA LYS A 24 8.03 -0.76 11.03
C LYS A 24 7.53 -2.14 10.63
N THR A 25 7.79 -2.52 9.39
CA THR A 25 7.48 -3.81 8.80
C THR A 25 8.79 -4.54 8.48
N PHE A 26 8.77 -5.87 8.44
CA PHE A 26 9.97 -6.66 8.18
C PHE A 26 10.08 -7.01 6.70
N PHE A 27 9.05 -7.65 6.14
CA PHE A 27 9.09 -8.10 4.75
C PHE A 27 8.98 -6.94 3.78
N ARG A 28 8.04 -6.03 3.99
CA ARG A 28 7.84 -4.87 3.15
C ARG A 28 9.09 -3.99 3.10
N ASP A 29 9.61 -3.57 4.25
CA ASP A 29 10.72 -2.61 4.30
C ASP A 29 12.04 -3.21 3.81
N ARG A 30 12.21 -4.55 3.92
CA ARG A 30 13.46 -5.22 3.57
C ARG A 30 13.50 -5.73 2.14
N TYR A 31 12.40 -6.29 1.63
CA TYR A 31 12.37 -7.02 0.36
C TYR A 31 11.53 -6.33 -0.72
N PHE A 32 10.61 -5.48 -0.31
CA PHE A 32 9.72 -4.74 -1.20
C PHE A 32 9.74 -3.23 -0.89
N PRO A 33 10.92 -2.58 -0.92
CA PRO A 33 10.98 -1.14 -0.75
C PRO A 33 10.23 -0.47 -1.91
N THR A 34 9.36 0.47 -1.59
CA THR A 34 8.62 1.24 -2.60
C THR A 34 9.46 2.44 -3.03
N SER A 35 9.75 2.56 -4.32
CA SER A 35 10.38 3.74 -4.92
C SER A 35 9.33 4.64 -5.58
N ASP A 36 9.70 5.86 -5.93
CA ASP A 36 8.79 6.78 -6.65
C ASP A 36 8.40 6.25 -8.04
N GLU A 37 9.22 5.36 -8.62
CA GLU A 37 8.97 4.71 -9.90
C GLU A 37 7.92 3.60 -9.82
N ASP A 38 7.66 3.08 -8.62
CA ASP A 38 6.67 2.04 -8.37
C ASP A 38 5.25 2.59 -8.17
N ILE A 39 5.09 3.92 -8.21
CA ILE A 39 3.81 4.59 -8.02
C ILE A 39 3.14 4.83 -9.38
N PHE A 40 2.09 4.09 -9.65
CA PHE A 40 1.34 4.18 -10.90
C PHE A 40 0.12 5.09 -10.76
N ALA A 41 -0.07 5.97 -11.74
CA ALA A 41 -1.26 6.83 -11.81
C ALA A 41 -2.46 6.16 -12.52
N SER A 42 -2.23 5.00 -13.15
CA SER A 42 -3.25 4.24 -13.87
C SER A 42 -3.79 3.07 -13.05
N ASN A 43 -5.04 2.68 -13.32
CA ASN A 43 -5.65 1.50 -12.69
C ASN A 43 -5.11 0.18 -13.22
N LYS A 44 -4.29 0.22 -14.29
CA LYS A 44 -3.75 -0.96 -14.96
C LYS A 44 -2.25 -0.81 -15.12
N VAL A 45 -1.54 -1.85 -14.78
CA VAL A 45 -0.08 -1.93 -14.91
C VAL A 45 0.26 -2.91 -16.02
N LEU A 46 1.04 -2.46 -16.98
CA LEU A 46 1.56 -3.31 -18.05
C LEU A 46 2.88 -3.90 -17.59
N THR A 47 2.98 -5.22 -17.61
CA THR A 47 4.21 -5.95 -17.29
C THR A 47 4.67 -6.67 -18.54
N GLU A 48 5.88 -6.40 -18.96
CA GLU A 48 6.52 -7.10 -20.08
C GLU A 48 7.31 -8.28 -19.53
N TYR A 49 7.04 -9.45 -20.05
CA TYR A 49 7.71 -10.68 -19.68
C TYR A 49 8.41 -11.30 -20.89
N MET A 50 9.68 -11.64 -20.74
CA MET A 50 10.47 -12.34 -21.75
C MET A 50 11.02 -13.62 -21.13
N ASP A 51 10.64 -14.76 -21.66
CA ASP A 51 11.25 -16.03 -21.29
C ASP A 51 12.71 -16.06 -21.76
N GLY A 52 13.62 -16.34 -20.85
CA GLY A 52 15.04 -16.50 -21.19
C GLY A 52 15.25 -17.76 -22.01
N ASP A 53 15.87 -17.61 -23.19
CA ASP A 53 16.29 -18.76 -23.98
C ASP A 53 17.58 -19.37 -23.39
N GLN A 54 17.48 -20.59 -22.89
CA GLN A 54 18.61 -21.36 -22.34
C GLN A 54 19.31 -22.23 -23.40
N LYS A 55 19.06 -22.00 -24.69
CA LYS A 55 19.70 -22.75 -25.74
C LYS A 55 21.20 -22.48 -25.80
N MET A 56 21.98 -23.53 -25.89
CA MET A 56 23.42 -23.43 -26.04
C MET A 56 23.78 -23.14 -27.51
N ALA A 57 24.87 -22.39 -27.71
CA ALA A 57 25.41 -22.16 -29.02
C ALA A 57 25.81 -23.49 -29.69
N ALA A 58 25.44 -23.65 -30.96
CA ALA A 58 25.78 -24.84 -31.74
C ALA A 58 27.24 -24.81 -32.17
N PHE A 59 27.91 -25.98 -32.20
CA PHE A 59 29.23 -26.12 -32.76
C PHE A 59 29.13 -26.03 -34.28
N VAL A 60 29.95 -25.21 -34.90
CA VAL A 60 29.99 -25.01 -36.36
C VAL A 60 31.38 -25.40 -36.86
N ALA A 61 31.41 -26.10 -37.99
CA ALA A 61 32.68 -26.51 -38.61
C ALA A 61 33.45 -25.27 -39.13
N PRO A 62 34.80 -25.28 -39.09
CA PRO A 62 35.61 -24.20 -39.64
C PRO A 62 35.24 -23.90 -41.11
N ARG A 63 35.04 -22.61 -41.43
CA ARG A 63 34.62 -22.10 -42.74
C ARG A 63 33.14 -22.31 -43.13
N VAL A 64 32.31 -22.80 -42.24
CA VAL A 64 30.85 -22.80 -42.39
C VAL A 64 30.30 -21.55 -41.72
N GLY A 65 29.35 -20.88 -42.34
CA GLY A 65 28.73 -19.66 -41.78
C GLY A 65 28.03 -19.92 -40.43
N ALA A 66 27.90 -18.90 -39.64
CA ALA A 66 27.19 -18.98 -38.38
C ALA A 66 25.69 -19.33 -38.60
N ILE A 67 25.12 -20.10 -37.70
CA ILE A 67 23.70 -20.45 -37.73
C ILE A 67 22.88 -19.24 -37.29
N PRO A 68 21.92 -18.75 -38.09
CA PRO A 68 21.06 -17.64 -37.68
C PRO A 68 20.20 -18.07 -36.51
N MET A 69 20.19 -17.24 -35.48
CA MET A 69 19.30 -17.41 -34.32
C MET A 69 18.10 -16.47 -34.44
N GLU A 70 16.93 -16.99 -34.18
CA GLU A 70 15.72 -16.19 -34.08
C GLU A 70 15.71 -15.41 -32.76
N ARG A 71 15.16 -14.20 -32.81
CA ARG A 71 14.95 -13.40 -31.60
C ARG A 71 13.70 -13.91 -30.91
N MET A 72 13.78 -14.04 -29.58
CA MET A 72 12.60 -14.33 -28.78
C MET A 72 11.66 -13.12 -28.73
N GLY A 73 10.38 -13.39 -28.80
CA GLY A 73 9.35 -12.41 -28.54
C GLY A 73 9.21 -12.14 -27.04
N TYR A 74 8.47 -11.12 -26.70
CA TYR A 74 8.05 -10.81 -25.34
C TYR A 74 6.53 -10.84 -25.28
N GLU A 75 6.01 -11.14 -24.10
CA GLU A 75 4.60 -11.11 -23.82
C GLU A 75 4.27 -9.92 -22.93
N ILE A 76 3.15 -9.26 -23.21
CA ILE A 76 2.66 -8.14 -22.42
C ILE A 76 1.48 -8.66 -21.60
N HIS A 77 1.62 -8.59 -20.29
CA HIS A 77 0.56 -8.91 -19.36
C HIS A 77 0.00 -7.62 -18.74
N GLU A 78 -1.31 -7.49 -18.75
CA GLU A 78 -2.04 -6.42 -18.12
C GLU A 78 -2.49 -6.90 -16.73
N LEU A 79 -2.01 -6.23 -15.69
CA LEU A 79 -2.37 -6.52 -14.31
C LEU A 79 -3.22 -5.40 -13.74
N GLU A 80 -4.35 -5.74 -13.16
CA GLU A 80 -5.19 -4.82 -12.41
C GLU A 80 -4.92 -5.02 -10.91
N PRO A 81 -4.25 -4.05 -10.25
CA PRO A 81 -3.92 -4.19 -8.83
C PRO A 81 -5.16 -4.11 -7.95
N ALA A 82 -5.16 -4.89 -6.87
CA ALA A 82 -6.22 -4.87 -5.89
C ALA A 82 -6.19 -3.59 -5.05
N PHE A 83 -7.35 -2.98 -4.82
CA PHE A 83 -7.48 -1.79 -3.99
C PHE A 83 -7.70 -2.16 -2.52
N ILE A 84 -6.98 -1.48 -1.64
CA ILE A 84 -7.19 -1.55 -0.20
C ILE A 84 -7.84 -0.23 0.23
N GLY A 85 -9.10 -0.30 0.65
CA GLY A 85 -9.86 0.87 1.10
C GLY A 85 -10.49 0.61 2.46
N MET A 86 -10.47 1.61 3.33
CA MET A 86 -11.13 1.56 4.64
C MET A 86 -11.81 2.89 4.92
N SER A 87 -13.00 2.83 5.49
CA SER A 87 -13.74 3.99 5.94
C SER A 87 -14.25 3.78 7.36
N ARG A 88 -14.38 4.86 8.10
CA ARG A 88 -15.03 4.88 9.41
C ARG A 88 -15.94 6.09 9.51
N GLU A 89 -17.17 5.86 9.85
CA GLU A 89 -18.16 6.92 10.04
C GLU A 89 -18.04 7.47 11.45
N LEU A 90 -18.08 8.79 11.59
CA LEU A 90 -18.14 9.51 12.85
C LEU A 90 -19.58 9.92 13.11
N SER A 91 -20.15 9.39 14.18
CA SER A 91 -21.49 9.78 14.62
C SER A 91 -21.41 10.95 15.60
N THR A 92 -22.46 11.77 15.62
CA THR A 92 -22.64 12.82 16.65
C THR A 92 -22.65 12.24 18.07
N ASP A 93 -23.12 11.03 18.22
CA ASP A 93 -23.11 10.30 19.48
C ASP A 93 -21.69 10.02 19.98
N ASP A 94 -20.75 9.73 19.07
CA ASP A 94 -19.34 9.46 19.42
C ASP A 94 -18.64 10.75 19.94
N LEU A 95 -19.10 11.90 19.48
CA LEU A 95 -18.57 13.20 19.91
C LEU A 95 -19.13 13.65 21.26
N THR A 96 -20.35 13.24 21.59
CA THR A 96 -21.03 13.61 22.83
C THR A 96 -20.74 12.64 23.98
N LYS A 97 -20.55 11.37 23.68
CA LYS A 97 -20.22 10.35 24.67
C LYS A 97 -18.76 10.42 25.07
N ARG A 98 -18.51 10.10 26.33
CA ARG A 98 -17.16 10.03 26.88
C ARG A 98 -16.39 8.89 26.21
N GLY A 99 -15.19 9.19 25.70
CA GLY A 99 -14.30 8.21 25.14
C GLY A 99 -13.62 7.32 26.18
N PHE A 100 -13.19 6.13 25.78
CA PHE A 100 -12.43 5.23 26.63
C PHE A 100 -11.10 5.88 27.05
N GLY A 101 -10.79 5.88 28.34
CA GLY A 101 -9.58 6.48 28.91
C GLY A 101 -9.67 7.98 29.19
N GLU A 102 -10.80 8.63 28.95
CA GLU A 102 -11.03 10.02 29.32
C GLU A 102 -11.37 10.11 30.82
N ALA A 103 -10.74 11.07 31.55
CA ALA A 103 -11.02 11.29 32.95
C ALA A 103 -12.49 11.72 33.16
N ILE A 104 -13.09 11.30 34.28
CA ILE A 104 -14.51 11.55 34.58
C ILE A 104 -14.82 13.06 34.63
N TYR A 105 -13.85 13.87 35.06
CA TYR A 105 -13.97 15.32 35.16
C TYR A 105 -13.14 16.08 34.11
N ALA A 106 -12.85 15.44 32.94
CA ALA A 106 -12.12 16.13 31.89
C ALA A 106 -13.03 17.18 31.22
N ASN A 107 -12.60 18.43 31.26
CA ASN A 107 -13.25 19.53 30.51
C ASN A 107 -12.84 19.55 29.03
N SER A 108 -12.89 18.39 28.38
CA SER A 108 -12.58 18.31 26.94
C SER A 108 -13.73 18.90 26.16
N THR A 109 -13.44 19.86 25.29
CA THR A 109 -14.44 20.41 24.37
C THR A 109 -14.81 19.34 23.29
N PRO A 110 -16.03 19.38 22.75
CA PRO A 110 -16.43 18.46 21.67
C PRO A 110 -15.45 18.46 20.48
N ALA A 111 -14.90 19.62 20.13
CA ALA A 111 -13.88 19.75 19.09
C ALA A 111 -12.57 19.01 19.43
N GLN A 112 -12.13 19.05 20.66
CA GLN A 112 -10.93 18.33 21.10
C GLN A 112 -11.16 16.80 21.09
N ARG A 113 -12.38 16.35 21.43
CA ARG A 113 -12.74 14.94 21.34
C ARG A 113 -12.75 14.47 19.89
N ALA A 114 -13.36 15.24 19.00
CA ALA A 114 -13.36 14.97 17.58
C ALA A 114 -11.94 14.81 17.03
N ALA A 115 -11.04 15.75 17.37
CA ALA A 115 -9.65 15.69 16.92
C ALA A 115 -8.92 14.42 17.39
N LYS A 116 -9.07 14.07 18.68
CA LYS A 116 -8.45 12.87 19.25
C LYS A 116 -9.02 11.59 18.63
N LEU A 117 -10.33 11.54 18.42
CA LEU A 117 -11.00 10.39 17.83
C LEU A 117 -10.55 10.20 16.38
N THR A 118 -10.57 11.26 15.59
CA THR A 118 -10.10 11.24 14.19
C THR A 118 -8.64 10.81 14.10
N GLN A 119 -7.77 11.34 14.95
CA GLN A 119 -6.36 10.93 14.98
C GLN A 119 -6.20 9.45 15.29
N LYS A 120 -6.94 8.94 16.28
CA LYS A 120 -6.92 7.53 16.65
C LYS A 120 -7.44 6.64 15.50
N ASP A 121 -8.51 7.06 14.85
CA ASP A 121 -9.12 6.32 13.75
C ASP A 121 -8.21 6.27 12.53
N LEU A 122 -7.58 7.38 12.17
CA LEU A 122 -6.58 7.43 11.10
C LEU A 122 -5.38 6.52 11.40
N ALA A 123 -4.87 6.56 12.63
CA ALA A 123 -3.77 5.69 13.05
C ALA A 123 -4.15 4.19 13.04
N ASP A 124 -5.38 3.85 13.40
CA ASP A 124 -5.88 2.47 13.36
C ASP A 124 -6.07 1.99 11.90
N MET A 125 -6.63 2.84 11.04
CA MET A 125 -6.77 2.53 9.61
C MET A 125 -5.42 2.32 8.93
N ASP A 126 -4.47 3.22 9.14
CA ASP A 126 -3.11 3.10 8.63
C ASP A 126 -2.45 1.80 9.11
N ALA A 127 -2.54 1.51 10.40
CA ALA A 127 -1.99 0.27 10.96
C ALA A 127 -2.62 -1.01 10.38
N ARG A 128 -3.87 -0.95 9.91
CA ARG A 128 -4.54 -2.08 9.24
C ARG A 128 -4.08 -2.23 7.80
N ILE A 129 -3.89 -1.12 7.08
CA ILE A 129 -3.36 -1.12 5.72
C ILE A 129 -1.95 -1.70 5.73
N VAL A 130 -1.07 -1.17 6.59
CA VAL A 130 0.31 -1.65 6.73
C VAL A 130 0.38 -3.14 7.08
N ARG A 131 -0.51 -3.64 7.95
CA ARG A 131 -0.60 -5.09 8.25
C ARG A 131 -1.03 -5.91 7.04
N ARG A 132 -1.92 -5.39 6.20
CA ARG A 132 -2.34 -6.07 4.98
C ARG A 132 -1.21 -6.13 3.97
N GLU A 133 -0.49 -5.02 3.79
CA GLU A 133 0.68 -4.96 2.92
C GLU A 133 1.78 -5.93 3.38
N GLU A 134 2.09 -5.94 4.68
CA GLU A 134 3.06 -6.87 5.25
C GLU A 134 2.66 -8.35 5.05
N TRP A 135 1.37 -8.63 5.25
CA TRP A 135 0.82 -9.96 4.99
C TRP A 135 0.96 -10.35 3.52
N MET A 136 0.66 -9.43 2.59
CA MET A 136 0.82 -9.69 1.15
C MET A 136 2.28 -9.96 0.79
N CYS A 137 3.22 -9.18 1.32
CA CYS A 137 4.65 -9.41 1.13
C CYS A 137 5.08 -10.77 1.67
N ALA A 138 4.60 -11.15 2.86
CA ALA A 138 4.89 -12.46 3.45
C ALA A 138 4.34 -13.61 2.60
N GLN A 139 3.10 -13.50 2.11
CA GLN A 139 2.50 -14.50 1.22
C GLN A 139 3.26 -14.66 -0.08
N THR A 140 3.64 -13.55 -0.70
CA THR A 140 4.44 -13.57 -1.93
C THR A 140 5.75 -14.34 -1.74
N MET A 141 6.38 -14.23 -0.59
CA MET A 141 7.64 -14.92 -0.31
C MET A 141 7.46 -16.38 0.12
N LEU A 142 6.38 -16.71 0.82
CA LEU A 142 6.17 -18.05 1.40
C LEU A 142 5.42 -19.00 0.45
N ASP A 143 4.48 -18.47 -0.33
CA ASP A 143 3.58 -19.26 -1.20
C ASP A 143 3.91 -19.15 -2.70
N ASN A 144 5.20 -18.96 -3.04
CA ASN A 144 5.66 -18.83 -4.43
C ASN A 144 4.96 -17.74 -5.25
N GLY A 145 4.63 -16.65 -4.62
CA GLY A 145 4.06 -15.49 -5.30
C GLY A 145 2.57 -15.59 -5.62
N CYS A 146 1.89 -16.61 -5.14
CA CYS A 146 0.45 -16.74 -5.34
C CYS A 146 -0.31 -15.83 -4.35
N LEU A 147 -0.50 -14.58 -4.75
CA LEU A 147 -1.49 -13.68 -4.11
C LEU A 147 -2.87 -14.11 -4.61
N LEU A 148 -3.32 -15.28 -4.18
CA LEU A 148 -4.65 -15.71 -4.53
C LEU A 148 -5.70 -14.88 -3.81
N TYR A 149 -6.57 -14.33 -4.59
CA TYR A 149 -7.94 -14.03 -4.32
C TYR A 149 -8.66 -15.30 -3.77
N THR A 150 -8.42 -15.63 -2.55
CA THR A 150 -9.36 -16.46 -1.80
C THR A 150 -10.25 -15.51 -1.05
N SER A 151 -11.34 -15.16 -1.71
CA SER A 151 -12.53 -14.58 -1.06
C SER A 151 -13.07 -15.53 -0.01
#